data_04a645e06df9860cd59ab65c83dbe540
#
_entry.id   04a645e06df9860cd59ab65c83dbe540
#
_cell.length_a   1.000
_cell.length_b   1.000
_cell.length_c   1.000
_cell.angle_alpha   90.00
_cell.angle_beta   90.00
_cell.angle_gamma   90.00
#
_symmetry.space_group_name_H-M   'P 1'
#
loop_
_entity.id
_entity.type
_entity.pdbx_description
1 polymer ?
#
loop_
_entity_poly.entity_id
_entity_poly.type
_entity_poly.pdbx_seq_one_letter_code
_entity_poly.pdbx_strand_id
1 'polypeptide(L)'
;MNENTKDILKIDQTQASILRLVLDDPDNKNALSENMMIRLKKFLLKASSDDSVKVVIISAVGDVFCSGHNLKDITKARKNEDEGRAYFLDLFNLCSSLMQMI
;
A
#
# COMPACT_ATOMS: atom_id res chain seq x y z
N MET A 1 -16.64 6.95 10.62
CA MET A 1 -15.26 6.42 10.54
C MET A 1 -15.06 5.38 11.62
N ASN A 2 -14.40 4.33 11.30
CA ASN A 2 -14.06 3.32 12.28
C ASN A 2 -12.83 3.78 13.08
N GLU A 3 -13.03 4.09 14.35
CA GLU A 3 -11.97 4.60 15.22
C GLU A 3 -10.89 3.55 15.51
N ASN A 4 -11.24 2.27 15.34
CA ASN A 4 -10.32 1.16 15.58
C ASN A 4 -9.49 0.81 14.37
N THR A 5 -9.69 1.50 13.26
CA THR A 5 -8.91 1.27 12.06
C THR A 5 -7.47 1.74 12.29
N LYS A 6 -6.54 0.80 12.29
CA LYS A 6 -5.14 1.10 12.44
C LYS A 6 -4.61 1.77 11.17
N ASP A 7 -3.80 2.80 11.35
CA ASP A 7 -3.11 3.42 10.21
C ASP A 7 -1.92 2.53 9.82
N ILE A 8 -2.04 1.88 8.69
CA ILE A 8 -1.05 0.91 8.21
C ILE A 8 0.08 1.54 7.39
N LEU A 9 -0.02 2.82 7.10
CA LEU A 9 1.04 3.56 6.40
C LEU A 9 1.29 4.86 7.13
N LYS A 10 2.51 5.03 7.61
CA LYS A 10 2.93 6.24 8.30
C LYS A 10 3.72 7.12 7.36
N ILE A 11 3.52 8.42 7.50
CA ILE A 11 4.15 9.42 6.65
C ILE A 11 5.09 10.26 7.51
N ASP A 12 6.32 10.40 7.06
CA ASP A 12 7.31 11.25 7.71
C ASP A 12 7.95 12.15 6.66
N GLN A 13 7.80 13.45 6.83
CA GLN A 13 8.38 14.45 5.95
C GLN A 13 9.01 15.57 6.79
N THR A 14 9.91 15.17 7.70
CA THR A 14 10.64 16.10 8.56
C THR A 14 11.45 17.09 7.73
N GLN A 15 11.97 16.63 6.59
CA GLN A 15 12.60 17.48 5.58
C GLN A 15 11.70 17.53 4.36
N ALA A 16 11.41 18.71 3.86
CA ALA A 16 10.49 18.89 2.73
C ALA A 16 10.93 18.11 1.48
N SER A 17 12.23 17.95 1.27
CA SER A 17 12.77 17.27 0.09
C SER A 17 12.75 15.74 0.20
N ILE A 18 12.49 15.18 1.38
CA ILE A 18 12.51 13.74 1.61
C ILE A 18 11.16 13.30 2.19
N LEU A 19 10.45 12.48 1.43
CA LEU A 19 9.21 11.87 1.89
C LEU A 19 9.48 10.43 2.29
N ARG A 20 9.19 10.08 3.54
CA ARG A 20 9.31 8.71 4.04
C ARG A 20 7.92 8.10 4.16
N LEU A 21 7.74 6.97 3.50
CA LEU A 21 6.53 6.17 3.60
C LEU A 21 6.90 4.89 4.36
N VAL A 22 6.30 4.70 5.53
CA VAL A 22 6.66 3.59 6.40
C VAL A 22 5.49 2.60 6.46
N LEU A 23 5.70 1.41 5.94
CA LEU A 23 4.72 0.33 6.02
C LEU A 23 4.64 -0.11 7.49
N ASP A 24 3.46 0.01 8.10
CA ASP A 24 3.26 -0.26 9.52
C ASP A 24 2.05 -1.16 9.74
N ASP A 25 2.17 -2.36 9.23
CA ASP A 25 1.15 -3.40 9.40
C ASP A 25 1.84 -4.74 9.72
N PRO A 26 2.59 -4.79 10.85
CA PRO A 26 3.42 -5.96 11.16
C PRO A 26 2.59 -7.23 11.39
N ASP A 27 1.36 -7.10 11.89
CA ASP A 27 0.49 -8.26 12.12
C ASP A 27 0.16 -8.99 10.83
N ASN A 28 0.16 -8.30 9.70
CA ASN A 28 -0.05 -8.86 8.38
C ASN A 28 1.26 -8.89 7.56
N LYS A 29 2.40 -8.75 8.24
CA LYS A 29 3.74 -8.75 7.64
C LYS A 29 3.86 -7.73 6.51
N ASN A 30 3.22 -6.58 6.70
CA ASN A 30 3.20 -5.47 5.75
C ASN A 30 2.73 -5.90 4.35
N ALA A 31 1.73 -6.77 4.31
CA ALA A 31 1.17 -7.26 3.06
C ALA A 31 0.62 -6.12 2.21
N LEU A 32 0.70 -6.27 0.90
CA LEU A 32 0.09 -5.35 -0.06
C LEU A 32 -1.40 -5.64 -0.15
N SER A 33 -2.11 -5.32 0.93
CA SER A 33 -3.56 -5.31 0.91
C SER A 33 -4.05 -4.22 -0.03
N GLU A 34 -5.29 -4.32 -0.44
CA GLU A 34 -5.91 -3.27 -1.26
C GLU A 34 -5.78 -1.90 -0.58
N ASN A 35 -6.05 -1.86 0.74
CA ASN A 35 -5.96 -0.63 1.52
C ASN A 35 -4.53 -0.07 1.54
N MET A 36 -3.53 -0.93 1.74
CA MET A 36 -2.13 -0.51 1.72
C MET A 36 -1.75 0.07 0.36
N MET A 37 -2.15 -0.59 -0.73
CA MET A 37 -1.84 -0.13 -2.08
C MET A 37 -2.52 1.19 -2.41
N ILE A 38 -3.77 1.38 -2.01
CA ILE A 38 -4.50 2.63 -2.23
C ILE A 38 -3.81 3.78 -1.51
N ARG A 39 -3.38 3.56 -0.27
CA ARG A 39 -2.69 4.59 0.50
C ARG A 39 -1.33 4.93 -0.07
N LEU A 40 -0.55 3.92 -0.46
CA LEU A 40 0.75 4.14 -1.13
C LEU A 40 0.58 4.94 -2.40
N LYS A 41 -0.38 4.57 -3.23
CA LYS A 41 -0.64 5.25 -4.50
C LYS A 41 -1.01 6.72 -4.26
N LYS A 42 -1.85 6.98 -3.26
CA LYS A 42 -2.25 8.34 -2.91
C LYS A 42 -1.05 9.23 -2.62
N PHE A 43 -0.13 8.76 -1.78
CA PHE A 43 1.01 9.57 -1.38
C PHE A 43 2.09 9.66 -2.46
N LEU A 44 2.24 8.64 -3.28
CA LEU A 44 3.15 8.70 -4.42
C LEU A 44 2.66 9.68 -5.49
N LEU A 45 1.35 9.69 -5.76
CA LEU A 45 0.75 10.68 -6.67
C LEU A 45 0.97 12.10 -6.15
N LYS A 46 0.73 12.30 -4.87
CA LYS A 46 0.91 13.61 -4.24
C LYS A 46 2.37 14.06 -4.34
N ALA A 47 3.31 13.16 -4.09
CA ALA A 47 4.73 13.45 -4.20
C ALA A 47 5.14 13.79 -5.62
N SER A 48 4.56 13.13 -6.62
CA SER A 48 4.92 13.37 -8.02
C SER A 48 4.56 14.77 -8.50
N SER A 49 3.57 15.40 -7.86
CA SER A 49 3.15 16.76 -8.20
C SER A 49 3.74 17.82 -7.25
N ASP A 50 4.57 17.42 -6.31
CA ASP A 50 5.21 18.32 -5.34
C ASP A 50 6.68 18.48 -5.70
N ASP A 51 7.02 19.64 -6.27
CA ASP A 51 8.38 19.94 -6.74
C ASP A 51 9.40 19.98 -5.59
N SER A 52 8.96 20.16 -4.35
CA SER A 52 9.86 20.18 -3.21
C SER A 52 10.36 18.78 -2.83
N VAL A 53 9.62 17.74 -3.20
CA VAL A 53 10.00 16.35 -2.92
C VAL A 53 11.01 15.88 -3.96
N LYS A 54 12.22 15.53 -3.50
CA LYS A 54 13.30 15.05 -4.36
C LYS A 54 13.55 13.56 -4.22
N VAL A 55 13.23 13.01 -3.06
CA VAL A 55 13.47 11.59 -2.75
C VAL A 55 12.29 11.04 -1.97
N VAL A 56 11.87 9.83 -2.34
CA VAL A 56 10.89 9.06 -1.57
C VAL A 56 11.59 7.81 -1.03
N ILE A 57 11.50 7.61 0.27
CA ILE A 57 12.05 6.43 0.93
C ILE A 57 10.89 5.57 1.41
N ILE A 58 10.84 4.32 0.98
CA ILE A 58 9.85 3.37 1.44
C ILE A 58 10.55 2.40 2.40
N SER A 59 10.07 2.35 3.62
CA SER A 59 10.59 1.47 4.66
C SER A 59 9.45 0.74 5.35
N ALA A 60 9.78 -0.12 6.29
CA ALA A 60 8.77 -0.91 6.99
C ALA A 60 9.19 -1.18 8.42
N VAL A 61 8.20 -1.31 9.30
CA VAL A 61 8.43 -1.75 10.68
C VAL A 61 8.40 -3.28 10.76
N GLY A 62 9.02 -3.83 11.78
CA GLY A 62 9.00 -5.28 12.04
C GLY A 62 10.06 -6.02 11.24
N ASP A 63 9.97 -7.34 11.25
CA ASP A 63 10.98 -8.22 10.68
C ASP A 63 10.83 -8.46 9.19
N VAL A 64 9.67 -8.12 8.62
CA VAL A 64 9.36 -8.35 7.21
C VAL A 64 9.06 -7.02 6.55
N PHE A 65 9.79 -6.71 5.48
CA PHE A 65 9.53 -5.49 4.73
C PHE A 65 8.15 -5.54 4.09
N CYS A 66 7.86 -6.57 3.33
CA CYS A 66 6.57 -6.77 2.67
C CYS A 66 6.45 -8.24 2.26
N SER A 67 5.32 -8.87 2.61
CA SER A 67 5.09 -10.28 2.30
C SER A 67 4.37 -10.51 0.96
N GLY A 68 4.10 -9.42 0.22
CA GLY A 68 3.34 -9.50 -1.04
C GLY A 68 1.86 -9.32 -0.82
N HIS A 69 1.02 -9.87 -1.69
CA HIS A 69 -0.43 -9.73 -1.59
C HIS A 69 -1.00 -10.42 -0.36
N ASN A 70 -2.11 -9.91 0.14
CA ASN A 70 -2.79 -10.50 1.28
C ASN A 70 -3.53 -11.78 0.86
N LEU A 71 -3.01 -12.94 1.31
CA LEU A 71 -3.57 -14.23 0.93
C LEU A 71 -4.98 -14.47 1.49
N LYS A 72 -5.32 -13.84 2.61
CA LYS A 72 -6.67 -13.95 3.17
C LYS A 72 -7.70 -13.29 2.25
N ASP A 73 -7.37 -12.13 1.72
CA ASP A 73 -8.24 -11.42 0.78
C ASP A 73 -8.39 -12.21 -0.52
N ILE A 74 -7.33 -12.79 -1.01
CA ILE A 74 -7.34 -13.62 -2.22
C ILE A 74 -8.22 -14.85 -2.00
N THR A 75 -8.04 -15.55 -0.90
CA THR A 75 -8.82 -16.74 -0.57
C THR A 75 -10.31 -16.40 -0.45
N LYS A 76 -10.63 -15.28 0.18
CA LYS A 76 -12.02 -14.83 0.32
C LYS A 76 -12.65 -14.53 -1.03
N ALA A 77 -11.92 -13.85 -1.91
CA ALA A 77 -12.41 -13.47 -3.23
C ALA A 77 -12.70 -14.68 -4.12
N ARG A 78 -11.93 -15.75 -3.98
CA ARG A 78 -12.12 -16.97 -4.76
C ARG A 78 -13.44 -17.66 -4.48
N LYS A 79 -14.11 -17.31 -3.38
CA LYS A 79 -15.42 -17.86 -3.02
C LYS A 79 -16.57 -17.08 -3.66
N ASN A 80 -16.30 -16.01 -4.38
CA ASN A 80 -17.30 -15.24 -5.09
C ASN A 80 -17.84 -16.05 -6.28
N GLU A 81 -19.01 -15.65 -6.80
CA GLU A 81 -19.66 -16.34 -7.93
C GLU A 81 -18.77 -16.42 -9.17
N ASP A 82 -17.99 -15.38 -9.42
CA ASP A 82 -17.08 -15.31 -10.57
C ASP A 82 -15.69 -15.86 -10.26
N GLU A 83 -15.55 -16.61 -9.16
CA GLU A 83 -14.28 -17.16 -8.67
C GLU A 83 -13.23 -16.08 -8.38
N GLY A 84 -13.69 -14.85 -8.14
CA GLY A 84 -12.81 -13.73 -7.83
C GLY A 84 -12.28 -13.00 -9.05
N ARG A 85 -12.80 -13.27 -10.25
CA ARG A 85 -12.29 -12.67 -11.48
C ARG A 85 -12.26 -11.14 -11.42
N ALA A 86 -13.36 -10.51 -11.04
CA ALA A 86 -13.44 -9.06 -10.96
C ALA A 86 -12.47 -8.54 -9.90
N TYR A 87 -12.42 -9.18 -8.74
CA TYR A 87 -11.52 -8.83 -7.66
C TYR A 87 -10.05 -8.89 -8.11
N PHE A 88 -9.65 -9.99 -8.75
CA PHE A 88 -8.27 -10.16 -9.19
C PHE A 88 -7.89 -9.16 -10.27
N LEU A 89 -8.80 -8.87 -11.19
CA LEU A 89 -8.54 -7.88 -12.22
C LEU A 89 -8.28 -6.51 -11.61
N ASP A 90 -9.13 -6.09 -10.67
CA ASP A 90 -8.99 -4.81 -9.99
C ASP A 90 -7.71 -4.77 -9.15
N LEU A 91 -7.42 -5.86 -8.44
CA LEU A 91 -6.21 -5.95 -7.60
C LEU A 91 -4.94 -5.85 -8.45
N PHE A 92 -4.88 -6.57 -9.57
CA PHE A 92 -3.70 -6.56 -10.43
C PHE A 92 -3.54 -5.23 -11.13
N ASN A 93 -4.63 -4.58 -11.54
CA ASN A 93 -4.57 -3.25 -12.13
C ASN A 93 -4.08 -2.22 -11.12
N LEU A 94 -4.55 -2.31 -9.88
CA LEU A 94 -4.10 -1.41 -8.81
C LEU A 94 -2.61 -1.62 -8.53
N CYS A 95 -2.18 -2.87 -8.42
CA CYS A 95 -0.78 -3.19 -8.15
C CYS A 95 0.12 -2.73 -9.29
N SER A 96 -0.25 -2.99 -10.54
CA SER A 96 0.49 -2.56 -11.71
C SER A 96 0.62 -1.03 -11.75
N SER A 97 -0.48 -0.33 -11.52
CA SER A 97 -0.50 1.13 -11.48
C SER A 97 0.43 1.67 -10.41
N LEU A 98 0.40 1.06 -9.20
CA LEU A 98 1.26 1.44 -8.09
C LEU A 98 2.74 1.23 -8.43
N MET A 99 3.10 0.06 -8.97
CA MET A 99 4.48 -0.27 -9.29
C MET A 99 5.05 0.66 -10.35
N GLN A 100 4.24 1.07 -11.31
CA GLN A 100 4.67 2.00 -12.35
C GLN A 100 4.93 3.41 -11.84
N MET A 101 4.43 3.73 -10.64
CA MET A 101 4.66 5.04 -10.02
C MET A 101 6.00 5.11 -9.27
N ILE A 102 6.57 3.98 -8.98
CA ILE A 102 7.85 3.88 -8.29
C ILE A 102 8.97 4.00 -9.33
#